data_7f198e0ab4f84de084613a7db06e7f24
#
_entry.id   7f198e0ab4f84de084613a7db06e7f24
#
_cell.length_a   1.000
_cell.length_b   1.000
_cell.length_c   1.000
_cell.angle_alpha   90.00
_cell.angle_beta   90.00
_cell.angle_gamma   90.00
#
_symmetry.space_group_name_H-M   'P 1'
#
loop_
_entity.id
_entity.type
_entity.pdbx_description
1 polymer ?
#
loop_
_entity_poly.entity_id
_entity_poly.type
_entity_poly.pdbx_seq_one_letter_code
_entity_poly.pdbx_strand_id
1 'polypeptide(L)'
;MDIEDNRIYPGDAEYYILLYEFREGIGDYLKNSSSAMKKLEDIINYNIKNKELTMPYFGQDIFYKSLDSNSYLWYQWSKYKIKNSYQKTIKLMEKYDLDAFIGLTRGTPWKINYEGGDWPAMSDTIMIDSGGYAAHNGMPHITIPYFKINDFPVGISVIGRRWDDKEIIKYAAAIEKTNLN
;
A
#
# COMPACT_ATOMS: atom_id res chain seq x y z
N MET A 1 16.00 12.98 13.16
CA MET A 1 16.56 13.29 11.83
C MET A 1 15.46 13.05 10.81
N ASP A 2 15.12 14.06 10.05
CA ASP A 2 14.12 13.93 8.99
C ASP A 2 14.79 13.38 7.72
N ILE A 3 14.13 12.42 7.10
CA ILE A 3 14.61 11.78 5.88
C ILE A 3 13.69 12.16 4.74
N GLU A 4 14.10 13.14 3.96
CA GLU A 4 13.45 13.57 2.72
C GLU A 4 14.26 13.09 1.51
N ASP A 5 14.40 11.79 1.32
CA ASP A 5 15.10 11.26 0.15
C ASP A 5 14.17 10.55 -0.82
N ASN A 6 13.55 11.33 -1.72
CA ASN A 6 12.67 10.80 -2.77
C ASN A 6 13.36 9.79 -3.71
N ARG A 7 14.70 9.70 -3.68
CA ARG A 7 15.46 8.74 -4.50
C ARG A 7 15.31 7.30 -4.03
N ILE A 8 14.86 7.08 -2.79
CA ILE A 8 14.61 5.73 -2.27
C ILE A 8 13.22 5.21 -2.64
N TYR A 9 12.28 6.08 -2.97
CA TYR A 9 10.93 5.68 -3.35
C TYR A 9 10.90 5.09 -4.77
N PRO A 10 10.23 3.94 -5.00
CA PRO A 10 10.25 3.26 -6.30
C PRO A 10 9.33 3.86 -7.35
N GLY A 11 8.57 4.93 -7.03
CA GLY A 11 7.55 5.50 -7.91
C GLY A 11 6.41 4.53 -8.18
N ASP A 12 5.86 4.53 -9.38
CA ASP A 12 4.70 3.70 -9.77
C ASP A 12 5.02 2.21 -9.94
N ALA A 13 6.24 1.77 -9.61
CA ALA A 13 6.65 0.39 -9.81
C ALA A 13 5.82 -0.62 -9.01
N GLU A 14 5.48 -0.28 -7.75
CA GLU A 14 4.60 -1.12 -6.94
C GLU A 14 3.22 -1.24 -7.56
N TYR A 15 2.63 -0.12 -7.97
CA TYR A 15 1.30 -0.12 -8.58
C TYR A 15 1.24 -0.97 -9.86
N TYR A 16 2.28 -0.91 -10.70
CA TYR A 16 2.36 -1.76 -11.87
C TYR A 16 2.45 -3.26 -11.50
N ILE A 17 3.24 -3.62 -10.48
CA ILE A 17 3.33 -4.99 -9.98
C ILE A 17 1.96 -5.48 -9.51
N LEU A 18 1.25 -4.68 -8.70
CA LEU A 18 -0.09 -5.02 -8.20
C LEU A 18 -1.07 -5.28 -9.34
N LEU A 19 -1.10 -4.42 -10.36
CA LEU A 19 -1.99 -4.58 -11.51
C LEU A 19 -1.65 -5.84 -12.33
N TYR A 20 -0.35 -6.07 -12.58
CA TYR A 20 0.12 -7.24 -13.32
C TYR A 20 -0.20 -8.55 -12.57
N GLU A 21 0.19 -8.62 -11.30
CA GLU A 21 0.00 -9.83 -10.48
C GLU A 21 -1.48 -10.09 -10.16
N PHE A 22 -2.31 -9.05 -10.02
CA PHE A 22 -3.74 -9.23 -9.87
C PHE A 22 -4.36 -9.94 -11.08
N ARG A 23 -4.04 -9.51 -12.30
CA ARG A 23 -4.54 -10.15 -13.52
C ARG A 23 -4.16 -11.62 -13.59
N GLU A 24 -2.87 -11.94 -13.36
CA GLU A 24 -2.37 -13.32 -13.39
C GLU A 24 -2.99 -14.14 -12.25
N GLY A 25 -2.95 -13.64 -11.05
CA GLY A 25 -3.42 -14.33 -9.85
C GLY A 25 -4.92 -14.62 -9.88
N ILE A 26 -5.76 -13.67 -10.31
CA ILE A 26 -7.20 -13.91 -10.43
C ILE A 26 -7.50 -14.97 -11.52
N GLY A 27 -6.76 -14.95 -12.61
CA GLY A 27 -6.88 -15.98 -13.65
C GLY A 27 -6.55 -17.38 -13.14
N ASP A 28 -5.48 -17.51 -12.40
CA ASP A 28 -5.07 -18.80 -11.81
C ASP A 28 -6.03 -19.26 -10.72
N TYR A 29 -6.52 -18.35 -9.87
CA TYR A 29 -7.55 -18.66 -8.88
C TYR A 29 -8.84 -19.19 -9.54
N LEU A 30 -9.34 -18.49 -10.54
CA LEU A 30 -10.59 -18.86 -11.22
C LEU A 30 -10.49 -20.16 -12.01
N LYS A 31 -9.35 -20.46 -12.65
CA LYS A 31 -9.12 -21.73 -13.32
C LYS A 31 -9.27 -22.93 -12.38
N ASN A 32 -8.81 -22.78 -11.14
CA ASN A 32 -8.83 -23.83 -10.12
C ASN A 32 -10.11 -23.82 -9.27
N SER A 33 -11.04 -22.90 -9.51
CA SER A 33 -12.32 -22.81 -8.83
C SER A 33 -13.44 -23.54 -9.56
N SER A 34 -14.56 -23.79 -8.89
CA SER A 34 -15.80 -24.28 -9.47
C SER A 34 -16.58 -23.21 -10.25
N SER A 35 -16.11 -21.95 -10.28
CA SER A 35 -16.75 -20.84 -11.00
C SER A 35 -16.80 -21.10 -12.50
N ALA A 36 -17.87 -20.66 -13.16
CA ALA A 36 -17.95 -20.58 -14.61
C ALA A 36 -17.01 -19.50 -15.19
N MET A 37 -16.64 -18.51 -14.40
CA MET A 37 -15.66 -17.47 -14.78
C MET A 37 -14.25 -18.06 -14.67
N LYS A 38 -13.39 -17.78 -15.65
CA LYS A 38 -12.03 -18.35 -15.71
C LYS A 38 -10.94 -17.29 -15.83
N LYS A 39 -11.28 -16.05 -16.06
CA LYS A 39 -10.34 -14.93 -16.23
C LYS A 39 -10.99 -13.59 -15.84
N LEU A 40 -10.17 -12.56 -15.70
CA LEU A 40 -10.60 -11.23 -15.27
C LEU A 40 -11.65 -10.63 -16.22
N GLU A 41 -11.54 -10.86 -17.52
CA GLU A 41 -12.53 -10.38 -18.49
C GLU A 41 -13.93 -10.96 -18.25
N ASP A 42 -14.04 -12.20 -17.74
CA ASP A 42 -15.33 -12.81 -17.43
C ASP A 42 -16.01 -12.06 -16.25
N ILE A 43 -15.21 -11.66 -15.25
CA ILE A 43 -15.68 -10.83 -14.13
C ILE A 43 -16.13 -9.46 -14.63
N ILE A 44 -15.33 -8.81 -15.48
CA ILE A 44 -15.66 -7.51 -16.08
C ILE A 44 -16.98 -7.58 -16.82
N ASN A 45 -17.17 -8.60 -17.66
CA ASN A 45 -18.38 -8.79 -18.42
C ASN A 45 -19.61 -9.07 -17.53
N TYR A 46 -19.41 -9.84 -16.46
CA TYR A 46 -20.47 -10.07 -15.47
C TYR A 46 -20.87 -8.76 -14.79
N ASN A 47 -19.93 -7.94 -14.37
CA ASN A 47 -20.18 -6.67 -13.74
C ASN A 47 -20.92 -5.69 -14.67
N ILE A 48 -20.54 -5.64 -15.95
CA ILE A 48 -21.25 -4.83 -16.96
C ILE A 48 -22.71 -5.26 -17.08
N LYS A 49 -22.95 -6.59 -17.18
CA LYS A 49 -24.30 -7.16 -17.30
C LYS A 49 -25.20 -6.90 -16.09
N ASN A 50 -24.59 -6.82 -14.90
CA ASN A 50 -25.27 -6.68 -13.62
C ASN A 50 -24.92 -5.35 -12.94
N LYS A 51 -24.70 -4.29 -13.71
CA LYS A 51 -24.12 -3.02 -13.25
C LYS A 51 -24.83 -2.43 -12.03
N GLU A 52 -26.14 -2.46 -12.00
CA GLU A 52 -26.93 -1.91 -10.88
C GLU A 52 -26.68 -2.66 -9.56
N LEU A 53 -26.37 -3.94 -9.65
CA LEU A 53 -26.10 -4.79 -8.48
C LEU A 53 -24.63 -4.74 -8.06
N THR A 54 -23.69 -4.77 -9.03
CA THR A 54 -22.27 -4.96 -8.76
C THR A 54 -21.48 -3.66 -8.68
N MET A 55 -21.98 -2.59 -9.31
CA MET A 55 -21.32 -1.29 -9.41
C MET A 55 -22.30 -0.13 -9.16
N PRO A 56 -23.07 -0.14 -8.05
CA PRO A 56 -24.08 0.90 -7.80
C PRO A 56 -23.49 2.28 -7.55
N TYR A 57 -22.22 2.35 -7.09
CA TYR A 57 -21.56 3.61 -6.74
C TYR A 57 -20.24 3.78 -7.48
N PHE A 58 -19.40 2.74 -7.58
CA PHE A 58 -18.05 2.80 -8.16
C PHE A 58 -17.94 1.87 -9.35
N GLY A 59 -17.12 2.25 -10.33
CA GLY A 59 -16.81 1.43 -11.50
C GLY A 59 -15.72 0.39 -11.25
N GLN A 60 -15.21 -0.17 -12.33
CA GLN A 60 -14.16 -1.20 -12.31
C GLN A 60 -12.89 -0.80 -13.09
N ASP A 61 -12.52 0.47 -13.03
CA ASP A 61 -11.42 1.04 -13.82
C ASP A 61 -10.09 0.35 -13.55
N ILE A 62 -9.88 -0.11 -12.31
CA ILE A 62 -8.66 -0.86 -11.91
C ILE A 62 -8.59 -2.20 -12.65
N PHE A 63 -9.72 -2.85 -12.94
CA PHE A 63 -9.72 -4.10 -13.71
C PHE A 63 -9.25 -3.87 -15.15
N TYR A 64 -9.70 -2.77 -15.78
CA TYR A 64 -9.20 -2.39 -17.11
C TYR A 64 -7.71 -2.08 -17.08
N LYS A 65 -7.26 -1.28 -16.12
CA LYS A 65 -5.83 -1.00 -15.91
C LYS A 65 -5.01 -2.28 -15.72
N SER A 66 -5.56 -3.29 -15.02
CA SER A 66 -4.90 -4.59 -14.84
C SER A 66 -4.78 -5.35 -16.15
N LEU A 67 -5.79 -5.32 -17.03
CA LEU A 67 -5.70 -5.91 -18.36
C LEU A 67 -4.64 -5.23 -19.23
N ASP A 68 -4.56 -3.90 -19.17
CA ASP A 68 -3.58 -3.10 -19.92
C ASP A 68 -2.16 -3.28 -19.39
N SER A 69 -2.00 -3.65 -18.11
CA SER A 69 -0.71 -3.90 -17.48
C SER A 69 -0.17 -5.31 -17.82
N ASN A 70 0.15 -5.55 -19.10
CA ASN A 70 0.47 -6.88 -19.64
C ASN A 70 1.94 -7.09 -20.06
N SER A 71 2.80 -6.10 -19.87
CA SER A 71 4.20 -6.20 -20.27
C SER A 71 5.06 -6.90 -19.20
N TYR A 72 5.54 -8.10 -19.51
CA TYR A 72 6.47 -8.82 -18.64
C TYR A 72 7.79 -8.08 -18.42
N LEU A 73 8.27 -7.34 -19.41
CA LEU A 73 9.50 -6.53 -19.28
C LEU A 73 9.32 -5.40 -18.27
N TRP A 74 8.19 -4.69 -18.32
CA TRP A 74 7.86 -3.66 -17.34
C TRP A 74 7.67 -4.25 -15.94
N TYR A 75 7.08 -5.43 -15.82
CA TYR A 75 6.96 -6.15 -14.55
C TYR A 75 8.33 -6.47 -13.96
N GLN A 76 9.26 -7.04 -14.74
CA GLN A 76 10.62 -7.32 -14.28
C GLN A 76 11.38 -6.04 -13.89
N TRP A 77 11.25 -4.99 -14.67
CA TRP A 77 11.85 -3.70 -14.35
C TRP A 77 11.27 -3.08 -13.07
N SER A 78 9.97 -3.18 -12.85
CA SER A 78 9.31 -2.73 -11.63
C SER A 78 9.81 -3.50 -10.40
N LYS A 79 9.97 -4.81 -10.49
CA LYS A 79 10.58 -5.64 -9.44
C LYS A 79 12.01 -5.22 -9.15
N TYR A 80 12.79 -4.91 -10.16
CA TYR A 80 14.14 -4.38 -10.00
C TYR A 80 14.13 -3.04 -9.25
N LYS A 81 13.21 -2.13 -9.56
CA LYS A 81 13.08 -0.84 -8.85
C LYS A 81 12.74 -1.04 -7.37
N ILE A 82 11.81 -1.93 -7.04
CA ILE A 82 11.47 -2.28 -5.65
C ILE A 82 12.70 -2.82 -4.91
N LYS A 83 13.39 -3.79 -5.50
CA LYS A 83 14.62 -4.34 -4.93
C LYS A 83 15.69 -3.25 -4.67
N ASN A 84 15.86 -2.33 -5.62
CA ASN A 84 16.80 -1.23 -5.52
C ASN A 84 16.39 -0.20 -4.45
N SER A 85 15.09 0.06 -4.30
CA SER A 85 14.54 0.89 -3.23
C SER A 85 14.92 0.32 -1.85
N TYR A 86 14.68 -0.97 -1.63
CA TYR A 86 15.07 -1.63 -0.38
C TYR A 86 16.57 -1.53 -0.10
N GLN A 87 17.42 -1.77 -1.09
CA GLN A 87 18.88 -1.67 -0.92
C GLN A 87 19.33 -0.25 -0.54
N LYS A 88 18.72 0.76 -1.14
CA LYS A 88 19.00 2.17 -0.78
C LYS A 88 18.53 2.48 0.63
N THR A 89 17.39 1.97 1.03
CA THR A 89 16.85 2.11 2.39
C THR A 89 17.81 1.54 3.43
N ILE A 90 18.32 0.32 3.22
CA ILE A 90 19.28 -0.29 4.15
C ILE A 90 20.58 0.51 4.23
N LYS A 91 21.11 0.95 3.10
CA LYS A 91 22.31 1.83 3.09
C LYS A 91 22.08 3.14 3.85
N LEU A 92 20.88 3.68 3.81
CA LEU A 92 20.51 4.88 4.56
C LEU A 92 20.50 4.59 6.07
N MET A 93 19.90 3.46 6.48
CA MET A 93 19.89 3.03 7.87
C MET A 93 21.32 2.80 8.40
N GLU A 94 22.16 2.14 7.63
CA GLU A 94 23.59 1.92 7.97
C GLU A 94 24.36 3.24 8.08
N LYS A 95 24.20 4.14 7.10
CA LYS A 95 24.90 5.43 7.07
C LYS A 95 24.65 6.28 8.30
N TYR A 96 23.45 6.22 8.85
CA TYR A 96 23.00 7.05 9.98
C TYR A 96 22.85 6.26 11.27
N ASP A 97 23.27 4.99 11.29
CA ASP A 97 23.15 4.07 12.43
C ASP A 97 21.74 4.02 13.00
N LEU A 98 20.75 3.79 12.10
CA LEU A 98 19.34 3.77 12.45
C LEU A 98 18.86 2.36 12.75
N ASP A 99 18.17 2.19 13.88
CA ASP A 99 17.50 0.95 14.26
C ASP A 99 16.13 0.82 13.56
N ALA A 100 15.41 1.93 13.40
CA ALA A 100 14.08 1.97 12.79
C ALA A 100 13.78 3.34 12.16
N PHE A 101 12.78 3.39 11.31
CA PHE A 101 12.12 4.62 10.89
C PHE A 101 10.84 4.84 11.69
N ILE A 102 10.51 6.12 11.94
CA ILE A 102 9.26 6.53 12.54
C ILE A 102 8.60 7.55 11.61
N GLY A 103 7.29 7.43 11.43
CA GLY A 103 6.51 8.39 10.64
C GLY A 103 5.04 8.31 10.97
N LEU A 104 4.25 9.27 10.50
CA LEU A 104 2.80 9.18 10.58
C LEU A 104 2.32 7.99 9.73
N THR A 105 1.45 7.15 10.30
CA THR A 105 0.94 5.99 9.58
C THR A 105 0.13 6.42 8.37
N ARG A 106 -0.81 7.34 8.57
CA ARG A 106 -1.65 7.94 7.54
C ARG A 106 -2.26 9.23 8.05
N GLY A 107 -2.78 10.07 7.14
CA GLY A 107 -3.60 11.21 7.49
C GLY A 107 -4.94 10.80 8.12
N THR A 108 -5.77 11.79 8.47
CA THR A 108 -7.10 11.55 9.02
C THR A 108 -8.02 10.85 8.00
N PRO A 109 -9.00 10.07 8.47
CA PRO A 109 -10.02 9.53 7.57
C PRO A 109 -10.85 10.67 6.95
N TRP A 110 -11.45 10.39 5.79
CA TRP A 110 -12.32 11.31 5.06
C TRP A 110 -13.72 10.72 4.92
N LYS A 111 -14.70 11.57 4.59
CA LYS A 111 -16.06 11.10 4.30
C LYS A 111 -16.10 10.43 2.93
N ILE A 112 -16.81 9.31 2.83
CA ILE A 112 -17.05 8.63 1.56
C ILE A 112 -17.81 9.58 0.63
N ASN A 113 -17.32 9.74 -0.59
CA ASN A 113 -17.98 10.48 -1.66
C ASN A 113 -18.49 9.50 -2.73
N TYR A 114 -19.78 9.22 -2.72
CA TYR A 114 -20.41 8.27 -3.65
C TYR A 114 -20.53 8.80 -5.08
N GLU A 115 -20.49 10.12 -5.28
CA GLU A 115 -20.63 10.74 -6.60
C GLU A 115 -19.27 10.97 -7.28
N GLY A 116 -18.27 11.39 -6.51
CA GLY A 116 -16.93 11.75 -7.01
C GLY A 116 -15.84 10.69 -6.81
N GLY A 117 -16.13 9.66 -6.03
CA GLY A 117 -15.14 8.66 -5.61
C GLY A 117 -14.20 9.17 -4.52
N ASP A 118 -13.19 8.35 -4.17
CA ASP A 118 -12.29 8.65 -3.07
C ASP A 118 -11.28 9.77 -3.37
N TRP A 119 -10.83 9.90 -4.60
CA TRP A 119 -9.79 10.88 -4.96
C TRP A 119 -10.12 12.32 -4.57
N PRO A 120 -11.31 12.86 -4.92
CA PRO A 120 -11.68 14.20 -4.49
C PRO A 120 -11.82 14.34 -2.96
N ALA A 121 -12.31 13.28 -2.30
CA ALA A 121 -12.45 13.27 -0.85
C ALA A 121 -11.09 13.23 -0.13
N MET A 122 -10.12 12.51 -0.68
CA MET A 122 -8.75 12.42 -0.15
C MET A 122 -7.97 13.72 -0.28
N SER A 123 -8.28 14.59 -1.25
CA SER A 123 -7.54 15.83 -1.49
C SER A 123 -7.54 16.79 -0.31
N ASP A 124 -8.52 16.67 0.58
CA ASP A 124 -8.63 17.49 1.79
C ASP A 124 -7.85 16.93 2.99
N THR A 125 -7.16 15.80 2.81
CA THR A 125 -6.36 15.17 3.86
C THR A 125 -4.87 15.26 3.57
N ILE A 126 -4.05 15.18 4.63
CA ILE A 126 -2.59 15.09 4.47
C ILE A 126 -2.25 13.73 3.87
N MET A 127 -1.65 13.73 2.68
CA MET A 127 -1.23 12.53 1.96
C MET A 127 0.10 12.01 2.55
N ILE A 128 0.02 11.32 3.67
CA ILE A 128 1.13 10.60 4.31
C ILE A 128 0.79 9.13 4.32
N ASP A 129 1.73 8.28 3.93
CA ASP A 129 1.58 6.82 3.96
C ASP A 129 2.92 6.14 4.27
N SER A 130 3.21 6.00 5.56
CA SER A 130 4.39 5.23 6.01
C SER A 130 4.21 3.73 5.79
N GLY A 131 2.96 3.23 5.80
CA GLY A 131 2.65 1.82 5.59
C GLY A 131 2.99 1.35 4.17
N GLY A 132 2.69 2.15 3.16
CA GLY A 132 3.06 1.85 1.77
C GLY A 132 4.57 1.72 1.59
N TYR A 133 5.35 2.59 2.25
CA TYR A 133 6.80 2.49 2.22
C TYR A 133 7.33 1.16 2.80
N ALA A 134 6.78 0.71 3.92
CA ALA A 134 7.14 -0.57 4.52
C ALA A 134 6.72 -1.75 3.63
N ALA A 135 5.49 -1.70 3.10
CA ALA A 135 4.89 -2.76 2.28
C ALA A 135 5.71 -3.06 1.02
N HIS A 136 6.00 -2.05 0.19
CA HIS A 136 6.74 -2.30 -1.05
C HIS A 136 8.20 -2.71 -0.80
N ASN A 137 8.79 -2.34 0.33
CA ASN A 137 10.14 -2.79 0.70
C ASN A 137 10.14 -4.14 1.45
N GLY A 138 8.98 -4.71 1.77
CA GLY A 138 8.87 -5.95 2.54
C GLY A 138 9.48 -5.84 3.94
N MET A 139 9.31 -4.68 4.59
CA MET A 139 9.83 -4.37 5.92
C MET A 139 8.73 -4.57 6.97
N PRO A 140 9.05 -5.07 8.17
CA PRO A 140 8.09 -5.15 9.26
C PRO A 140 7.65 -3.74 9.68
N HIS A 141 6.35 -3.62 9.97
CA HIS A 141 5.70 -2.36 10.26
C HIS A 141 4.67 -2.54 11.38
N ILE A 142 4.70 -1.67 12.35
CA ILE A 142 3.71 -1.62 13.43
C ILE A 142 3.16 -0.20 13.57
N THR A 143 1.85 -0.08 13.76
CA THR A 143 1.17 1.19 14.02
C THR A 143 0.76 1.29 15.48
N ILE A 144 1.02 2.42 16.09
CA ILE A 144 0.62 2.75 17.46
C ILE A 144 -0.36 3.92 17.40
N PRO A 145 -1.54 3.87 18.04
CA PRO A 145 -2.39 5.07 18.23
C PRO A 145 -1.61 6.10 19.03
N TYR A 146 -1.48 7.32 18.51
CA TYR A 146 -0.59 8.30 19.15
C TYR A 146 -1.28 9.60 19.53
N PHE A 147 -2.07 10.20 18.65
CA PHE A 147 -2.84 11.42 18.94
C PHE A 147 -4.18 11.41 18.19
N LYS A 148 -4.98 12.45 18.39
CA LYS A 148 -6.27 12.65 17.73
C LYS A 148 -6.30 13.99 17.01
N ILE A 149 -6.94 14.02 15.86
CA ILE A 149 -7.31 15.24 15.13
C ILE A 149 -8.82 15.21 14.94
N ASN A 150 -9.55 16.18 15.48
CA ASN A 150 -11.01 16.23 15.43
C ASN A 150 -11.67 14.90 15.86
N ASP A 151 -11.22 14.34 16.99
CA ASP A 151 -11.62 13.04 17.54
C ASP A 151 -11.25 11.79 16.73
N PHE A 152 -10.65 11.92 15.57
CA PHE A 152 -10.13 10.79 14.79
C PHE A 152 -8.71 10.40 15.26
N PRO A 153 -8.47 9.11 15.54
CA PRO A 153 -7.15 8.66 15.93
C PRO A 153 -6.17 8.74 14.75
N VAL A 154 -4.97 9.21 15.03
CA VAL A 154 -3.85 9.22 14.09
C VAL A 154 -2.72 8.37 14.67
N GLY A 155 -2.20 7.46 13.87
CA GLY A 155 -1.17 6.52 14.28
C GLY A 155 0.23 6.97 13.91
N ILE A 156 1.20 6.52 14.72
CA ILE A 156 2.62 6.53 14.39
C ILE A 156 3.04 5.13 13.96
N SER A 157 3.74 5.05 12.85
CA SER A 157 4.38 3.84 12.33
C SER A 157 5.80 3.72 12.85
N VAL A 158 6.18 2.50 13.23
CA VAL A 158 7.57 2.08 13.44
C VAL A 158 7.90 1.03 12.39
N ILE A 159 8.97 1.23 11.63
CA ILE A 159 9.37 0.40 10.50
C ILE A 159 10.82 -0.04 10.71
N GLY A 160 11.06 -1.35 10.79
CA GLY A 160 12.38 -1.96 10.98
C GLY A 160 12.96 -2.60 9.73
N ARG A 161 14.17 -3.14 9.81
CA ARG A 161 14.75 -3.98 8.76
C ARG A 161 13.95 -5.27 8.61
N ARG A 162 14.04 -5.91 7.46
CA ARG A 162 13.42 -7.24 7.26
C ARG A 162 13.82 -8.19 8.38
N TRP A 163 12.84 -8.88 8.93
CA TRP A 163 12.97 -9.87 10.02
C TRP A 163 13.25 -9.27 11.42
N ASP A 164 13.23 -7.95 11.57
CA ASP A 164 13.37 -7.27 12.86
C ASP A 164 12.02 -7.09 13.59
N ASP A 165 11.04 -7.95 13.33
CA ASP A 165 9.69 -7.88 13.91
C ASP A 165 9.73 -7.75 15.45
N LYS A 166 10.57 -8.56 16.10
CA LYS A 166 10.72 -8.53 17.55
C LYS A 166 11.21 -7.17 18.07
N GLU A 167 12.15 -6.55 17.35
CA GLU A 167 12.73 -5.28 17.78
C GLU A 167 11.74 -4.13 17.58
N ILE A 168 11.02 -4.08 16.46
CA ILE A 168 10.01 -3.02 16.26
C ILE A 168 8.86 -3.11 17.28
N ILE A 169 8.48 -4.31 17.72
CA ILE A 169 7.49 -4.48 18.81
C ILE A 169 8.01 -3.86 20.11
N LYS A 170 9.28 -4.03 20.45
CA LYS A 170 9.88 -3.42 21.65
C LYS A 170 9.89 -1.89 21.55
N TYR A 171 10.27 -1.33 20.38
CA TYR A 171 10.29 0.11 20.16
C TYR A 171 8.86 0.67 20.23
N ALA A 172 7.91 0.01 19.59
CA ALA A 172 6.50 0.38 19.63
C ALA A 172 5.96 0.41 21.07
N ALA A 173 6.21 -0.65 21.84
CA ALA A 173 5.78 -0.73 23.24
C ALA A 173 6.44 0.36 24.13
N ALA A 174 7.68 0.73 23.84
CA ALA A 174 8.35 1.82 24.54
C ALA A 174 7.69 3.19 24.23
N ILE A 175 7.39 3.45 22.95
CA ILE A 175 6.70 4.68 22.51
C ILE A 175 5.29 4.76 23.10
N GLU A 176 4.52 3.66 23.05
CA GLU A 176 3.17 3.61 23.60
C GLU A 176 3.13 3.96 25.09
N LYS A 177 4.09 3.46 25.89
CA LYS A 177 4.21 3.80 27.31
C LYS A 177 4.48 5.29 27.56
N THR A 178 5.17 5.98 26.69
CA THR A 178 5.39 7.43 26.84
C THR A 178 4.14 8.24 26.56
N ASN A 179 3.20 7.70 25.81
CA ASN A 179 1.97 8.38 25.41
C ASN A 179 0.81 8.18 26.42
N LEU A 180 0.95 7.25 27.36
CA LEU A 180 -0.03 6.98 28.42
C LEU A 180 0.18 7.84 29.68
N ASN A 181 1.20 8.70 29.71
CA ASN A 181 1.49 9.68 30.76
C ASN A 181 1.16 11.09 30.31
#